data_7db4ef2907ac9bbc436c80662d5a9ba8
#
_entry.id   7db4ef2907ac9bbc436c80662d5a9ba8
#
_cell.length_a   1.000
_cell.length_b   1.000
_cell.length_c   1.000
_cell.angle_alpha   90.00
_cell.angle_beta   90.00
_cell.angle_gamma   90.00
#
_symmetry.space_group_name_H-M   'P 1'
#
loop_
_entity.id
_entity.type
_entity.pdbx_description
1 polymer ?
#
loop_
_entity_poly.entity_id
_entity_poly.type
_entity_poly.pdbx_seq_one_letter_code
_entity_poly.pdbx_strand_id
1 'polypeptide(L)'
;MKFYLSIAFLLFSIVSSAQNEGLWTDHLPYNSVNDIAVRGDNYYCATNQGLFIYNAKEKEISTRSKVNGLNDIGITALSYNTSNELLIVGYKNANIDLLSGNSVFNLGDIKRANGYTGLKYINHII
;
A
#
# COMPACT_ATOMS: atom_id res chain seq x y z
N MET A 1 26.65 -26.53 46.12
CA MET A 1 26.19 -27.10 44.84
C MET A 1 24.69 -26.87 44.58
N LYS A 2 23.82 -26.95 45.54
CA LYS A 2 22.36 -26.76 45.32
C LYS A 2 21.96 -25.32 44.93
N PHE A 3 22.71 -24.31 45.39
CA PHE A 3 22.42 -22.91 45.07
C PHE A 3 22.75 -22.51 43.63
N TYR A 4 23.79 -23.07 43.03
CA TYR A 4 24.20 -22.75 41.65
C TYR A 4 23.24 -23.36 40.63
N LEU A 5 22.61 -24.51 40.93
CA LEU A 5 21.63 -25.15 40.09
C LEU A 5 20.33 -24.34 40.03
N SER A 6 19.93 -23.72 41.14
CA SER A 6 18.73 -22.86 41.19
C SER A 6 18.92 -21.56 40.42
N ILE A 7 20.10 -20.96 40.43
CA ILE A 7 20.44 -19.74 39.68
C ILE A 7 20.49 -20.03 38.17
N ALA A 8 21.04 -21.18 37.79
CA ALA A 8 21.04 -21.58 36.38
C ALA A 8 19.64 -21.82 35.81
N PHE A 9 18.71 -22.33 36.63
CA PHE A 9 17.31 -22.52 36.21
C PHE A 9 16.55 -21.20 36.11
N LEU A 10 16.89 -20.20 36.94
CA LEU A 10 16.28 -18.88 36.87
C LEU A 10 16.72 -18.07 35.64
N LEU A 11 17.95 -18.28 35.17
CA LEU A 11 18.48 -17.61 33.97
C LEU A 11 17.92 -18.20 32.66
N PHE A 12 17.38 -19.40 32.68
CA PHE A 12 16.79 -20.04 31.49
C PHE A 12 15.37 -19.58 31.19
N SER A 13 14.71 -18.91 32.15
CA SER A 13 13.32 -18.45 32.00
C SER A 13 13.18 -17.07 31.34
N ILE A 14 14.27 -16.42 30.92
CA ILE A 14 14.22 -15.06 30.34
C ILE A 14 14.28 -15.07 28.81
N VAL A 15 14.31 -16.24 28.17
CA VAL A 15 14.14 -16.33 26.72
C VAL A 15 12.65 -16.44 26.41
N SER A 16 11.89 -15.43 26.75
CA SER A 16 10.60 -15.20 26.11
C SER A 16 10.89 -14.79 24.67
N SER A 17 10.71 -15.69 23.75
CA SER A 17 10.64 -15.37 22.32
C SER A 17 9.55 -14.32 22.19
N ALA A 18 9.93 -13.07 21.92
CA ALA A 18 8.99 -12.09 21.40
C ALA A 18 8.43 -12.69 20.09
N GLN A 19 7.20 -13.16 20.14
CA GLN A 19 6.48 -13.56 18.95
C GLN A 19 6.42 -12.32 18.08
N ASN A 20 6.96 -12.39 16.87
CA ASN A 20 6.70 -11.39 15.84
C ASN A 20 5.18 -11.25 15.78
N GLU A 21 4.65 -10.11 16.21
CA GLU A 21 3.25 -9.78 15.99
C GLU A 21 3.03 -9.94 14.50
N GLY A 22 2.14 -10.85 14.12
CA GLY A 22 1.91 -11.23 12.74
C GLY A 22 1.61 -9.98 11.91
N LEU A 23 2.41 -9.73 10.90
CA LEU A 23 2.14 -8.68 9.93
C LEU A 23 0.78 -8.98 9.30
N TRP A 24 -0.14 -8.02 9.42
CA TRP A 24 -1.42 -8.10 8.74
C TRP A 24 -1.18 -8.15 7.24
N THR A 25 -1.49 -9.27 6.62
CA THR A 25 -1.43 -9.44 5.17
C THR A 25 -2.86 -9.40 4.64
N ASP A 26 -3.11 -8.56 3.64
CA ASP A 26 -4.40 -8.56 2.98
C ASP A 26 -4.52 -9.78 2.06
N HIS A 27 -5.74 -10.31 1.96
CA HIS A 27 -6.12 -11.37 1.02
C HIS A 27 -7.16 -10.86 0.04
N LEU A 28 -6.99 -9.62 -0.42
CA LEU A 28 -7.91 -8.96 -1.32
C LEU A 28 -7.81 -9.53 -2.74
N PRO A 29 -8.94 -9.61 -3.47
CA PRO A 29 -8.92 -10.05 -4.85
C PRO A 29 -8.38 -8.94 -5.77
N TYR A 30 -7.22 -9.17 -6.35
CA TYR A 30 -6.60 -8.29 -7.36
C TYR A 30 -6.82 -8.80 -8.79
N ASN A 31 -8.03 -9.26 -9.09
CA ASN A 31 -8.35 -10.00 -10.32
C ASN A 31 -8.91 -9.16 -11.47
N SER A 32 -9.10 -7.86 -11.27
CA SER A 32 -9.63 -6.96 -12.30
C SER A 32 -8.83 -5.67 -12.30
N VAL A 33 -8.14 -5.41 -13.39
CA VAL A 33 -7.30 -4.22 -13.57
C VAL A 33 -8.11 -3.14 -14.27
N ASN A 34 -8.18 -1.95 -13.68
CA ASN A 34 -8.87 -0.78 -14.20
C ASN A 34 -7.94 0.13 -15.01
N ASP A 35 -6.66 0.23 -14.59
CA ASP A 35 -5.65 1.07 -15.24
C ASP A 35 -4.24 0.57 -14.92
N ILE A 36 -3.25 0.92 -15.76
CA ILE A 36 -1.86 0.51 -15.62
C ILE A 36 -0.94 1.70 -15.82
N ALA A 37 0.02 1.88 -14.90
CA ALA A 37 1.17 2.76 -15.09
C ALA A 37 2.46 1.95 -15.07
N VAL A 38 3.45 2.37 -15.86
CA VAL A 38 4.72 1.65 -16.01
C VAL A 38 5.89 2.60 -15.74
N ARG A 39 6.85 2.11 -14.97
CA ARG A 39 8.14 2.79 -14.78
C ARG A 39 9.28 1.76 -14.73
N GLY A 40 10.16 1.78 -15.74
CA GLY A 40 11.21 0.77 -15.87
C GLY A 40 10.64 -0.63 -15.86
N ASP A 41 11.10 -1.46 -14.94
CA ASP A 41 10.64 -2.84 -14.80
C ASP A 41 9.40 -2.99 -13.90
N ASN A 42 8.87 -1.91 -13.36
CA ASN A 42 7.70 -1.93 -12.48
C ASN A 42 6.41 -1.64 -13.23
N TYR A 43 5.45 -2.53 -13.11
CA TYR A 43 4.08 -2.43 -13.63
C TYR A 43 3.14 -2.23 -12.45
N TYR A 44 2.54 -1.05 -12.37
CA TYR A 44 1.55 -0.70 -11.35
C TYR A 44 0.16 -0.91 -11.93
N CYS A 45 -0.57 -1.86 -11.38
CA CYS A 45 -1.90 -2.23 -11.85
C CYS A 45 -2.95 -1.77 -10.83
N ALA A 46 -3.83 -0.88 -11.24
CA ALA A 46 -4.95 -0.41 -10.43
C ALA A 46 -6.05 -1.46 -10.39
N THR A 47 -6.55 -1.76 -9.19
CA THR A 47 -7.73 -2.59 -8.99
C THR A 47 -8.74 -1.90 -8.07
N ASN A 48 -9.93 -2.48 -7.92
CA ASN A 48 -10.91 -1.96 -6.98
C ASN A 48 -10.44 -2.02 -5.52
N GLN A 49 -9.56 -2.94 -5.17
CA GLN A 49 -9.14 -3.17 -3.78
C GLN A 49 -7.81 -2.50 -3.45
N GLY A 50 -7.00 -2.20 -4.45
CA GLY A 50 -5.69 -1.59 -4.26
C GLY A 50 -4.80 -1.70 -5.50
N LEU A 51 -3.50 -1.57 -5.29
CA LEU A 51 -2.48 -1.73 -6.31
C LEU A 51 -1.90 -3.15 -6.25
N PHE A 52 -1.79 -3.75 -7.40
CA PHE A 52 -0.94 -4.92 -7.67
C PHE A 52 0.30 -4.42 -8.41
N ILE A 53 1.48 -4.69 -7.90
CA ILE A 53 2.74 -4.19 -8.44
C ILE A 53 3.59 -5.38 -8.84
N TYR A 54 3.95 -5.46 -10.12
CA TYR A 54 4.82 -6.50 -10.65
C TYR A 54 6.16 -5.90 -11.08
N ASN A 55 7.26 -6.42 -10.53
CA ASN A 55 8.61 -6.13 -10.99
C ASN A 55 9.07 -7.22 -11.96
N ALA A 56 9.24 -6.86 -13.24
CA ALA A 56 9.56 -7.81 -14.29
C ALA A 56 11.01 -8.34 -14.22
N LYS A 57 11.94 -7.55 -13.68
CA LYS A 57 13.34 -7.94 -13.52
C LYS A 57 13.53 -8.95 -12.40
N GLU A 58 12.93 -8.68 -11.26
CA GLU A 58 13.04 -9.50 -10.05
C GLU A 58 12.00 -10.63 -10.02
N LYS A 59 10.98 -10.54 -10.90
CA LYS A 59 9.82 -11.44 -10.95
C LYS A 59 9.05 -11.49 -9.63
N GLU A 60 9.02 -10.37 -8.95
CA GLU A 60 8.35 -10.21 -7.67
C GLU A 60 7.01 -9.50 -7.81
N ILE A 61 6.09 -9.87 -6.93
CA ILE A 61 4.78 -9.26 -6.81
C ILE A 61 4.65 -8.65 -5.44
N SER A 62 4.16 -7.42 -5.39
CA SER A 62 3.78 -6.76 -4.16
C SER A 62 2.40 -6.11 -4.29
N THR A 63 1.74 -5.85 -3.18
CA THR A 63 0.42 -5.24 -3.16
C THR A 63 0.40 -4.04 -2.22
N ARG A 64 -0.42 -3.05 -2.55
CA ARG A 64 -0.76 -1.93 -1.68
C ARG A 64 -2.26 -1.72 -1.65
N SER A 65 -2.80 -1.71 -0.47
CA SER A 65 -4.22 -1.51 -0.21
C SER A 65 -4.44 -0.50 0.91
N LYS A 66 -5.68 -0.27 1.26
CA LYS A 66 -6.02 0.58 2.42
C LYS A 66 -5.50 0.01 3.74
N VAL A 67 -5.26 -1.28 3.82
CA VAL A 67 -4.70 -1.93 5.03
C VAL A 67 -3.23 -1.57 5.23
N ASN A 68 -2.48 -1.39 4.13
CA ASN A 68 -1.03 -1.19 4.15
C ASN A 68 -0.56 0.10 3.45
N GLY A 69 -1.34 1.17 3.53
CA GLY A 69 -0.87 2.52 3.23
C GLY A 69 -1.71 3.38 2.31
N LEU A 70 -2.58 2.84 1.47
CA LEU A 70 -3.48 3.67 0.66
C LEU A 70 -4.58 4.30 1.51
N ASN A 71 -5.05 5.47 1.11
CA ASN A 71 -6.10 6.20 1.85
C ASN A 71 -7.52 5.81 1.44
N ASP A 72 -7.69 5.14 0.29
CA ASP A 72 -9.02 4.78 -0.20
C ASP A 72 -9.02 3.47 -1.01
N ILE A 73 -10.20 3.08 -1.47
CA ILE A 73 -10.47 1.94 -2.35
C ILE A 73 -11.12 2.41 -3.66
N GLY A 74 -11.14 1.55 -4.67
CA GLY A 74 -11.72 1.88 -5.97
C GLY A 74 -10.81 2.79 -6.77
N ILE A 75 -9.61 2.32 -7.08
CA ILE A 75 -8.66 3.03 -7.93
C ILE A 75 -9.19 3.00 -9.37
N THR A 76 -9.25 4.16 -10.00
CA THR A 76 -9.80 4.34 -11.34
C THR A 76 -8.79 4.86 -12.35
N ALA A 77 -7.72 5.49 -11.87
CA ALA A 77 -6.69 6.04 -12.74
C ALA A 77 -5.31 6.00 -12.08
N LEU A 78 -4.29 5.75 -12.87
CA LEU A 78 -2.88 5.79 -12.49
C LEU A 78 -2.09 6.66 -13.45
N SER A 79 -1.09 7.37 -12.94
CA SER A 79 -0.06 8.01 -13.76
C SER A 79 1.28 8.01 -13.01
N TYR A 80 2.36 7.79 -13.70
CA TYR A 80 3.70 7.89 -13.13
C TYR A 80 4.42 9.13 -13.63
N ASN A 81 4.68 10.06 -12.72
CA ASN A 81 5.49 11.25 -13.01
C ASN A 81 6.98 10.93 -12.84
N THR A 82 7.69 10.82 -13.94
CA THR A 82 9.12 10.48 -13.95
C THR A 82 10.02 11.61 -13.42
N SER A 83 9.59 12.87 -13.55
CA SER A 83 10.38 14.02 -13.08
C SER A 83 10.48 14.09 -11.57
N ASN A 84 9.42 13.72 -10.87
CA ASN A 84 9.35 13.77 -9.41
C ASN A 84 9.35 12.37 -8.77
N GLU A 85 9.44 11.32 -9.57
CA GLU A 85 9.38 9.92 -9.13
C GLU A 85 8.13 9.60 -8.29
N LEU A 86 6.98 10.11 -8.72
CA LEU A 86 5.70 9.96 -8.04
C LEU A 86 4.74 9.07 -8.84
N LEU A 87 4.18 8.06 -8.20
CA LEU A 87 2.98 7.39 -8.70
C LEU A 87 1.76 8.13 -8.18
N ILE A 88 0.92 8.59 -9.09
CA ILE A 88 -0.33 9.28 -8.81
C ILE A 88 -1.47 8.26 -8.91
N VAL A 89 -2.25 8.14 -7.84
CA VAL A 89 -3.36 7.19 -7.72
C VAL A 89 -4.66 7.95 -7.56
N GLY A 90 -5.53 7.87 -8.56
CA GLY A 90 -6.85 8.50 -8.55
C GLY A 90 -7.96 7.51 -8.20
N TYR A 91 -8.91 7.94 -7.40
CA TYR A 91 -10.00 7.12 -6.90
C TYR A 91 -11.37 7.55 -7.42
N LYS A 92 -12.31 6.61 -7.44
CA LYS A 92 -13.70 6.82 -7.85
C LYS A 92 -14.47 7.87 -7.02
N ASN A 93 -13.96 8.25 -5.85
CA ASN A 93 -14.55 9.27 -4.98
C ASN A 93 -13.79 10.60 -5.03
N ALA A 94 -12.97 10.81 -6.08
CA ALA A 94 -12.13 12.00 -6.30
C ALA A 94 -11.05 12.24 -5.23
N ASN A 95 -10.69 11.21 -4.45
CA ASN A 95 -9.49 11.21 -3.64
C ASN A 95 -8.27 10.97 -4.54
N ILE A 96 -7.10 11.44 -4.11
CA ILE A 96 -5.83 11.22 -4.80
C ILE A 96 -4.76 10.87 -3.77
N ASP A 97 -3.98 9.84 -4.04
CA ASP A 97 -2.76 9.53 -3.32
C ASP A 97 -1.53 9.74 -4.22
N LEU A 98 -0.49 10.32 -3.65
CA LEU A 98 0.83 10.43 -4.26
C LEU A 98 1.77 9.47 -3.55
N LEU A 99 2.32 8.51 -4.28
CA LEU A 99 3.24 7.52 -3.73
C LEU A 99 4.68 7.81 -4.18
N SER A 100 5.58 7.89 -3.20
CA SER A 100 7.03 7.97 -3.42
C SER A 100 7.71 6.90 -2.57
N GLY A 101 8.22 5.85 -3.19
CA GLY A 101 8.74 4.69 -2.48
C GLY A 101 7.71 4.11 -1.51
N ASN A 102 8.02 4.12 -0.22
CA ASN A 102 7.11 3.65 0.82
C ASN A 102 6.18 4.73 1.39
N SER A 103 6.38 5.98 1.04
CA SER A 103 5.58 7.10 1.54
C SER A 103 4.33 7.31 0.69
N VAL A 104 3.21 7.60 1.36
CA VAL A 104 1.95 7.96 0.73
C VAL A 104 1.50 9.31 1.25
N PHE A 105 1.24 10.24 0.34
CA PHE A 105 0.73 11.57 0.64
C PHE A 105 -0.67 11.72 0.03
N ASN A 106 -1.66 12.05 0.85
CA ASN A 106 -3.06 12.15 0.42
C ASN A 106 -3.45 13.58 0.03
N LEU A 107 -4.07 13.72 -1.14
CA LEU A 107 -4.67 14.96 -1.63
C LEU A 107 -6.20 14.81 -1.67
N GLY A 108 -6.84 15.08 -0.57
CA GLY A 108 -8.31 14.93 -0.44
C GLY A 108 -9.12 16.20 -0.76
N ASP A 109 -8.52 17.25 -1.33
CA ASP A 109 -9.19 18.56 -1.47
C ASP A 109 -10.35 18.52 -2.45
N ILE A 110 -10.21 17.83 -3.59
CA ILE A 110 -11.30 17.66 -4.55
C ILE A 110 -12.45 16.85 -3.93
N LYS A 111 -12.12 15.77 -3.24
CA LYS A 111 -13.11 14.95 -2.52
C LYS A 111 -13.91 15.77 -1.51
N ARG A 112 -13.23 16.62 -0.74
CA ARG A 112 -13.82 17.44 0.33
C ARG A 112 -14.48 18.75 -0.13
N ALA A 113 -14.23 19.18 -1.37
CA ALA A 113 -14.78 20.44 -1.88
C ALA A 113 -16.32 20.42 -1.89
N ASN A 114 -16.97 21.41 -1.26
CA ASN A 114 -18.43 21.47 -1.09
C ASN A 114 -19.15 22.29 -2.17
N GLY A 115 -18.43 22.94 -3.09
CA GLY A 115 -19.00 23.82 -4.12
C GLY A 115 -19.62 23.12 -5.32
N TYR A 116 -19.66 21.79 -5.36
CA TYR A 116 -20.12 21.00 -6.50
C TYR A 116 -21.21 20.02 -6.08
N THR A 117 -22.31 19.99 -6.83
CA THR A 117 -23.47 19.12 -6.58
C THR A 117 -23.43 17.80 -7.37
N GLY A 118 -22.50 17.65 -8.32
CA GLY A 118 -22.35 16.45 -9.13
C GLY A 118 -21.47 15.38 -8.48
N LEU A 119 -21.51 14.19 -9.06
CA LEU A 119 -20.58 13.10 -8.69
C LEU A 119 -19.14 13.52 -9.04
N LYS A 120 -18.24 13.34 -8.09
CA LYS A 120 -16.82 13.60 -8.27
C LYS A 120 -16.09 12.26 -8.36
N TYR A 121 -15.29 12.07 -9.39
CA TYR A 121 -14.41 10.91 -9.53
C TYR A 121 -13.23 11.24 -10.44
N ILE A 122 -12.15 10.53 -10.29
CA ILE A 122 -10.98 10.62 -11.17
C ILE A 122 -11.08 9.47 -12.16
N ASN A 123 -11.22 9.77 -13.44
CA ASN A 123 -11.28 8.76 -14.50
C ASN A 123 -10.02 8.68 -15.34
N HIS A 124 -9.18 9.70 -15.31
CA HIS A 124 -7.93 9.73 -16.07
C HIS A 124 -6.95 10.74 -15.47
N ILE A 125 -5.65 10.44 -15.55
CA ILE A 125 -4.55 11.32 -15.16
C ILE A 125 -3.55 11.35 -16.31
N ILE A 126 -3.17 12.56 -16.73
CA ILE A 126 -2.23 12.79 -17.84
C ILE A 126 -0.88 13.22 -17.28
#